data_2afb9de525be91b5d4203d0a8c10f8c2
#
_entry.id   2afb9de525be91b5d4203d0a8c10f8c2
#
_cell.length_a   1.000
_cell.length_b   1.000
_cell.length_c   1.000
_cell.angle_alpha   90.00
_cell.angle_beta   90.00
_cell.angle_gamma   90.00
#
_symmetry.space_group_name_H-M   'P 1'
#
loop_
_entity.id
_entity.type
_entity.pdbx_description
1 polymer ?
#
loop_
_entity_poly.entity_id
_entity_poly.type
_entity_poly.pdbx_seq_one_letter_code
_entity_poly.pdbx_strand_id
1 'polypeptide(L)'
;MSVPRHILPLWFLLAFLVLPNFLCANTHETDTDQQFEEAVTAVHEKAYRKALMLFKNLAEDDISDAQFNVALLIKAGMGQPRNYSEAYYWAVLSDLGGEPRAQTLVSELAGILPAEDMDSNHTRILERLTKQLADGTPHAIIKFARLHFEFLTEPDYETAYIWYSIAQAMGIKGGFEGSRDVANYLESIDLIAAQNKSVEIFENSAFAEN
;
A
#
# COMPACT_ATOMS: atom_id res chain seq x y z
N MET A 1 12.11 44.97 -69.88
CA MET A 1 12.14 45.55 -68.53
C MET A 1 11.11 44.77 -67.69
N SER A 2 11.56 43.80 -66.98
CA SER A 2 10.72 42.86 -66.18
C SER A 2 11.04 43.03 -64.74
N VAL A 3 10.02 43.27 -63.94
CA VAL A 3 10.08 43.45 -62.51
C VAL A 3 9.89 42.08 -61.83
N PRO A 4 10.72 41.62 -60.86
CA PRO A 4 10.54 40.36 -60.19
C PRO A 4 9.53 40.47 -59.04
N ARG A 5 8.63 39.52 -59.02
CA ARG A 5 7.63 39.30 -57.97
C ARG A 5 8.30 38.68 -56.70
N HIS A 6 8.28 39.36 -55.56
CA HIS A 6 8.67 38.83 -54.26
C HIS A 6 7.60 37.88 -53.76
N ILE A 7 8.00 36.62 -53.51
CA ILE A 7 7.19 35.60 -52.83
C ILE A 7 7.55 35.66 -51.33
N LEU A 8 6.58 36.01 -50.49
CA LEU A 8 6.68 35.94 -49.05
C LEU A 8 6.47 34.47 -48.60
N PRO A 9 7.31 33.91 -47.76
CA PRO A 9 7.05 32.60 -47.17
C PRO A 9 6.05 32.71 -45.99
N LEU A 10 5.00 31.90 -46.08
CA LEU A 10 3.99 31.70 -45.08
C LEU A 10 4.59 30.91 -43.89
N TRP A 11 4.85 31.55 -42.75
CA TRP A 11 5.24 30.88 -41.52
C TRP A 11 4.00 30.29 -40.87
N PHE A 12 3.91 28.97 -40.89
CA PHE A 12 2.96 28.21 -40.10
C PHE A 12 3.29 28.37 -38.61
N LEU A 13 2.45 29.10 -37.88
CA LEU A 13 2.43 29.17 -36.45
C LEU A 13 1.80 27.87 -35.91
N LEU A 14 2.62 26.89 -35.60
CA LEU A 14 2.18 25.70 -34.85
C LEU A 14 2.02 26.11 -33.38
N ALA A 15 0.79 26.44 -32.99
CA ALA A 15 0.43 26.63 -31.60
C ALA A 15 0.49 25.27 -30.92
N PHE A 16 1.53 25.05 -30.14
CA PHE A 16 1.66 23.90 -29.23
C PHE A 16 0.64 24.10 -28.10
N LEU A 17 -0.47 23.39 -28.16
CA LEU A 17 -1.46 23.31 -27.12
C LEU A 17 -0.86 22.41 -26.04
N VAL A 18 -0.12 23.00 -25.08
CA VAL A 18 0.33 22.34 -23.87
C VAL A 18 -0.90 22.15 -23.01
N LEU A 19 -1.42 20.93 -22.97
CA LEU A 19 -2.48 20.54 -22.04
C LEU A 19 -1.93 20.56 -20.61
N PRO A 20 -2.62 21.20 -19.67
CA PRO A 20 -2.19 21.23 -18.27
C PRO A 20 -2.68 19.96 -17.52
N ASN A 21 -2.11 18.80 -17.83
CA ASN A 21 -2.39 17.58 -17.08
C ASN A 21 -1.37 17.28 -15.96
N PHE A 22 -0.43 18.20 -15.70
CA PHE A 22 0.60 18.00 -14.66
C PHE A 22 0.25 18.59 -13.29
N LEU A 23 -0.90 19.28 -13.14
CA LEU A 23 -1.21 19.97 -11.88
C LEU A 23 -1.94 19.10 -10.83
N CYS A 24 -2.59 18.00 -11.23
CA CYS A 24 -3.38 17.20 -10.25
C CYS A 24 -2.54 16.26 -9.38
N ALA A 25 -1.45 15.70 -9.89
CA ALA A 25 -0.60 14.79 -9.11
C ALA A 25 0.15 15.51 -7.98
N ASN A 26 0.64 16.71 -8.27
CA ASN A 26 1.44 17.50 -7.31
C ASN A 26 0.61 18.11 -6.16
N THR A 27 -0.67 18.34 -6.37
CA THR A 27 -1.54 18.93 -5.33
C THR A 27 -1.96 17.92 -4.27
N HIS A 28 -2.11 16.65 -4.62
CA HIS A 28 -2.51 15.61 -3.66
C HIS A 28 -1.34 15.23 -2.73
N GLU A 29 -0.12 15.12 -3.27
CA GLU A 29 1.09 14.82 -2.50
C GLU A 29 1.40 15.95 -1.49
N THR A 30 1.29 17.21 -1.92
CA THR A 30 1.48 18.37 -1.02
C THR A 30 0.41 18.48 0.07
N ASP A 31 -0.83 18.05 -0.18
CA ASP A 31 -1.90 18.05 0.82
C ASP A 31 -1.69 16.96 1.87
N THR A 32 -1.28 15.76 1.44
CA THR A 32 -0.93 14.64 2.33
C THR A 32 0.23 14.98 3.25
N ASP A 33 1.31 15.56 2.70
CA ASP A 33 2.48 16.00 3.48
C ASP A 33 2.10 17.08 4.49
N GLN A 34 1.28 18.05 4.09
CA GLN A 34 0.81 19.11 4.98
C GLN A 34 -0.05 18.55 6.13
N GLN A 35 -0.94 17.62 5.84
CA GLN A 35 -1.77 16.96 6.88
C GLN A 35 -0.92 16.13 7.84
N PHE A 36 0.13 15.47 7.32
CA PHE A 36 1.06 14.72 8.15
C PHE A 36 1.83 15.64 9.11
N GLU A 37 2.38 16.75 8.62
CA GLU A 37 3.07 17.76 9.42
C GLU A 37 2.15 18.41 10.47
N GLU A 38 0.88 18.63 10.14
CA GLU A 38 -0.12 19.12 11.10
C GLU A 38 -0.36 18.08 12.21
N ALA A 39 -0.42 16.80 11.87
CA ALA A 39 -0.57 15.72 12.86
C ALA A 39 0.66 15.64 13.79
N VAL A 40 1.87 15.76 13.25
CA VAL A 40 3.13 15.80 14.02
C VAL A 40 3.14 17.01 14.95
N THR A 41 2.77 18.20 14.46
CA THR A 41 2.65 19.41 15.26
C THR A 41 1.66 19.22 16.42
N ALA A 42 0.51 18.62 16.16
CA ALA A 42 -0.48 18.31 17.21
C ALA A 42 0.06 17.35 18.28
N VAL A 43 0.96 16.41 17.93
CA VAL A 43 1.67 15.57 18.91
C VAL A 43 2.58 16.42 19.80
N HIS A 44 3.37 17.31 19.21
CA HIS A 44 4.28 18.21 19.96
C HIS A 44 3.53 19.13 20.90
N GLU A 45 2.36 19.62 20.50
CA GLU A 45 1.45 20.44 21.30
C GLU A 45 0.66 19.63 22.35
N LYS A 46 0.84 18.31 22.40
CA LYS A 46 0.07 17.38 23.24
C LYS A 46 -1.45 17.38 22.95
N ALA A 47 -1.84 17.87 21.79
CA ALA A 47 -3.20 17.83 21.29
C ALA A 47 -3.51 16.43 20.70
N TYR A 48 -3.28 15.39 21.51
CA TYR A 48 -3.26 13.99 21.05
C TYR A 48 -4.54 13.52 20.37
N ARG A 49 -5.72 14.05 20.77
CA ARG A 49 -6.97 13.70 20.11
C ARG A 49 -7.02 14.22 18.67
N LYS A 50 -6.51 15.45 18.45
CA LYS A 50 -6.37 16.03 17.11
C LYS A 50 -5.35 15.23 16.28
N ALA A 51 -4.18 14.95 16.86
CA ALA A 51 -3.14 14.16 16.20
C ALA A 51 -3.65 12.79 15.75
N LEU A 52 -4.31 12.06 16.66
CA LEU A 52 -4.86 10.73 16.36
C LEU A 52 -5.90 10.80 15.23
N MET A 53 -6.76 11.82 15.19
CA MET A 53 -7.74 11.99 14.13
C MET A 53 -7.06 12.24 12.78
N LEU A 54 -6.07 13.13 12.72
CA LEU A 54 -5.34 13.45 11.49
C LEU A 54 -4.56 12.24 10.97
N PHE A 55 -3.82 11.55 11.85
CA PHE A 55 -3.12 10.32 11.45
C PHE A 55 -4.08 9.21 11.02
N LYS A 56 -5.26 9.06 11.65
CA LYS A 56 -6.25 8.07 11.21
C LYS A 56 -6.76 8.35 9.81
N ASN A 57 -7.01 9.59 9.44
CA ASN A 57 -7.41 9.92 8.07
C ASN A 57 -6.34 9.46 7.07
N LEU A 58 -5.08 9.83 7.29
CA LEU A 58 -3.97 9.41 6.44
C LEU A 58 -3.74 7.88 6.46
N ALA A 59 -3.96 7.22 7.59
CA ALA A 59 -3.83 5.77 7.74
C ALA A 59 -4.93 5.01 6.99
N GLU A 60 -6.13 5.56 6.87
CA GLU A 60 -7.19 5.02 6.03
C GLU A 60 -6.87 5.19 4.53
N ASP A 61 -6.15 6.23 4.15
CA ASP A 61 -5.58 6.43 2.80
C ASP A 61 -4.31 5.60 2.56
N ASP A 62 -4.04 4.63 3.44
CA ASP A 62 -2.99 3.62 3.32
C ASP A 62 -1.55 4.16 3.46
N ILE A 63 -1.37 5.33 4.07
CA ILE A 63 -0.06 5.91 4.39
C ILE A 63 0.57 5.15 5.57
N SER A 64 1.60 4.37 5.29
CA SER A 64 2.22 3.44 6.26
C SER A 64 2.81 4.14 7.49
N ASP A 65 3.47 5.29 7.29
CA ASP A 65 3.96 6.14 8.39
C ASP A 65 2.83 6.64 9.30
N ALA A 66 1.68 6.98 8.73
CA ALA A 66 0.52 7.41 9.51
C ALA A 66 -0.08 6.22 10.29
N GLN A 67 -0.16 5.04 9.67
CA GLN A 67 -0.59 3.79 10.33
C GLN A 67 0.31 3.48 11.54
N PHE A 68 1.64 3.65 11.39
CA PHE A 68 2.59 3.50 12.48
C PHE A 68 2.31 4.48 13.63
N ASN A 69 2.12 5.77 13.33
CA ASN A 69 1.83 6.78 14.33
C ASN A 69 0.49 6.55 15.03
N VAL A 70 -0.54 6.10 14.31
CA VAL A 70 -1.82 5.67 14.91
C VAL A 70 -1.59 4.54 15.92
N ALA A 71 -0.82 3.50 15.53
CA ALA A 71 -0.50 2.38 16.40
C ALA A 71 0.21 2.84 17.69
N LEU A 72 1.20 3.73 17.58
CA LEU A 72 1.93 4.29 18.72
C LEU A 72 1.03 5.08 19.67
N LEU A 73 0.19 5.97 19.15
CA LEU A 73 -0.72 6.79 19.94
C LEU A 73 -1.74 5.93 20.69
N ILE A 74 -2.33 4.94 20.03
CA ILE A 74 -3.30 4.02 20.64
C ILE A 74 -2.62 3.15 21.70
N LYS A 75 -1.43 2.60 21.40
CA LYS A 75 -0.63 1.83 22.36
C LYS A 75 -0.31 2.62 23.61
N ALA A 76 0.03 3.91 23.44
CA ALA A 76 0.34 4.80 24.56
C ALA A 76 -0.91 5.29 25.32
N GLY A 77 -2.11 5.16 24.76
CA GLY A 77 -3.34 5.72 25.32
C GLY A 77 -3.44 7.23 25.13
N MET A 78 -2.83 7.75 24.05
CA MET A 78 -2.83 9.16 23.69
C MET A 78 -3.91 9.46 22.65
N GLY A 79 -4.81 10.37 22.95
CA GLY A 79 -5.96 10.73 22.10
C GLY A 79 -7.20 9.84 22.29
N GLN A 80 -7.01 8.60 22.72
CA GLN A 80 -8.07 7.66 23.16
C GLN A 80 -7.53 6.73 24.26
N PRO A 81 -8.39 6.02 25.02
CA PRO A 81 -7.96 4.97 25.91
C PRO A 81 -7.13 3.90 25.19
N ARG A 82 -6.14 3.34 25.89
CA ARG A 82 -5.24 2.31 25.37
C ARG A 82 -6.01 1.10 24.88
N ASN A 83 -5.63 0.61 23.69
CA ASN A 83 -6.17 -0.60 23.09
C ASN A 83 -5.06 -1.29 22.29
N TYR A 84 -4.49 -2.36 22.85
CA TYR A 84 -3.38 -3.08 22.23
C TYR A 84 -3.80 -3.85 20.98
N SER A 85 -5.02 -4.38 20.92
CA SER A 85 -5.54 -5.07 19.74
C SER A 85 -5.70 -4.12 18.55
N GLU A 86 -6.27 -2.94 18.78
CA GLU A 86 -6.37 -1.92 17.72
C GLU A 86 -5.00 -1.36 17.31
N ALA A 87 -4.07 -1.20 18.26
CA ALA A 87 -2.69 -0.80 17.97
C ALA A 87 -1.98 -1.85 17.09
N TYR A 88 -2.20 -3.13 17.36
CA TYR A 88 -1.65 -4.24 16.58
C TYR A 88 -2.18 -4.23 15.14
N TYR A 89 -3.48 -4.04 14.95
CA TYR A 89 -4.09 -3.91 13.62
C TYR A 89 -3.37 -2.86 12.76
N TRP A 90 -3.18 -1.66 13.31
CA TRP A 90 -2.51 -0.57 12.59
C TRP A 90 -1.00 -0.82 12.41
N ALA A 91 -0.35 -1.46 13.39
CA ALA A 91 1.07 -1.82 13.29
C ALA A 91 1.31 -2.85 12.17
N VAL A 92 0.45 -3.87 12.05
CA VAL A 92 0.56 -4.86 10.97
C VAL A 92 0.31 -4.22 9.60
N LEU A 93 -0.70 -3.36 9.45
CA LEU A 93 -0.93 -2.63 8.19
C LEU A 93 0.28 -1.77 7.80
N SER A 94 0.89 -1.12 8.78
CA SER A 94 2.09 -0.30 8.59
C SER A 94 3.29 -1.15 8.15
N ASP A 95 3.50 -2.31 8.77
CA ASP A 95 4.56 -3.26 8.38
C ASP A 95 4.33 -3.81 6.97
N LEU A 96 3.12 -4.26 6.67
CA LEU A 96 2.73 -4.69 5.32
C LEU A 96 2.95 -3.59 4.27
N GLY A 97 2.80 -2.32 4.66
CA GLY A 97 3.09 -1.14 3.84
C GLY A 97 4.57 -0.80 3.72
N GLY A 98 5.45 -1.52 4.42
CA GLY A 98 6.90 -1.39 4.32
C GLY A 98 7.52 -0.34 5.25
N GLU A 99 6.84 0.09 6.33
CA GLU A 99 7.42 0.95 7.36
C GLU A 99 8.37 0.13 8.28
N PRO A 100 9.69 0.36 8.24
CA PRO A 100 10.65 -0.52 8.91
C PRO A 100 10.53 -0.55 10.43
N ARG A 101 10.03 0.54 11.04
CA ARG A 101 9.83 0.64 12.50
C ARG A 101 8.66 -0.22 12.99
N ALA A 102 7.73 -0.54 12.09
CA ALA A 102 6.51 -1.26 12.44
C ALA A 102 6.78 -2.71 12.87
N GLN A 103 7.78 -3.37 12.29
CA GLN A 103 8.14 -4.76 12.62
C GLN A 103 8.43 -4.95 14.13
N THR A 104 9.17 -4.02 14.71
CA THR A 104 9.46 -4.06 16.15
C THR A 104 8.19 -3.87 16.98
N LEU A 105 7.33 -2.93 16.57
CA LEU A 105 6.06 -2.65 17.25
C LEU A 105 5.09 -3.84 17.17
N VAL A 106 4.99 -4.49 16.00
CA VAL A 106 4.22 -5.71 15.79
C VAL A 106 4.69 -6.80 16.74
N SER A 107 6.00 -7.06 16.79
CA SER A 107 6.59 -8.10 17.66
C SER A 107 6.32 -7.82 19.14
N GLU A 108 6.42 -6.56 19.57
CA GLU A 108 6.12 -6.17 20.95
C GLU A 108 4.65 -6.38 21.31
N LEU A 109 3.72 -5.99 20.43
CA LEU A 109 2.29 -6.14 20.65
C LEU A 109 1.86 -7.62 20.59
N ALA A 110 2.43 -8.40 19.67
CA ALA A 110 2.20 -9.83 19.59
C ALA A 110 2.62 -10.57 20.86
N GLY A 111 3.66 -10.10 21.56
CA GLY A 111 4.08 -10.65 22.87
C GLY A 111 3.09 -10.38 24.02
N ILE A 112 2.11 -9.50 23.81
CA ILE A 112 1.12 -9.11 24.81
C ILE A 112 -0.26 -9.71 24.51
N LEU A 113 -0.60 -9.85 23.21
CA LEU A 113 -1.93 -10.23 22.77
C LEU A 113 -2.14 -11.75 22.81
N PRO A 114 -3.35 -12.21 23.15
CA PRO A 114 -3.77 -13.58 22.87
C PRO A 114 -3.75 -13.88 21.36
N ALA A 115 -3.50 -15.15 21.01
CA ALA A 115 -3.51 -15.58 19.60
C ALA A 115 -4.84 -15.27 18.90
N GLU A 116 -5.96 -15.47 19.59
CA GLU A 116 -7.31 -15.19 19.08
C GLU A 116 -7.49 -13.71 18.68
N ASP A 117 -6.92 -12.79 19.45
CA ASP A 117 -6.96 -11.35 19.10
C ASP A 117 -6.10 -11.04 17.88
N MET A 118 -4.96 -11.69 17.72
CA MET A 118 -4.12 -11.56 16.52
C MET A 118 -4.83 -12.11 15.30
N ASP A 119 -5.40 -13.31 15.37
CA ASP A 119 -6.14 -13.94 14.27
C ASP A 119 -7.36 -13.11 13.85
N SER A 120 -8.07 -12.53 14.82
CA SER A 120 -9.18 -11.59 14.55
C SER A 120 -8.70 -10.36 13.78
N ASN A 121 -7.55 -9.80 14.12
CA ASN A 121 -6.98 -8.65 13.42
C ASN A 121 -6.47 -9.04 12.02
N HIS A 122 -5.85 -10.22 11.87
CA HIS A 122 -5.46 -10.72 10.54
C HIS A 122 -6.67 -10.89 9.63
N THR A 123 -7.79 -11.40 10.15
CA THR A 123 -9.05 -11.50 9.40
C THR A 123 -9.56 -10.12 8.95
N ARG A 124 -9.55 -9.12 9.82
CA ARG A 124 -9.94 -7.73 9.49
C ARG A 124 -9.03 -7.13 8.39
N ILE A 125 -7.73 -7.40 8.47
CA ILE A 125 -6.76 -6.93 7.46
C ILE A 125 -7.01 -7.66 6.13
N LEU A 126 -7.26 -8.96 6.16
CA LEU A 126 -7.58 -9.75 4.98
C LEU A 126 -8.82 -9.21 4.26
N GLU A 127 -9.90 -8.91 5.00
CA GLU A 127 -11.11 -8.29 4.45
C GLU A 127 -10.83 -6.94 3.79
N ARG A 128 -10.03 -6.08 4.45
CA ARG A 128 -9.62 -4.78 3.90
C ARG A 128 -8.85 -4.95 2.59
N LEU A 129 -7.82 -5.79 2.58
CA LEU A 129 -6.98 -6.01 1.42
C LEU A 129 -7.75 -6.68 0.28
N THR A 130 -8.63 -7.63 0.57
CA THR A 130 -9.51 -8.26 -0.43
C THR A 130 -10.40 -7.23 -1.12
N LYS A 131 -10.95 -6.29 -0.36
CA LYS A 131 -11.73 -5.19 -0.94
C LYS A 131 -10.87 -4.32 -1.84
N GLN A 132 -9.68 -3.92 -1.38
CA GLN A 132 -8.75 -3.09 -2.16
C GLN A 132 -8.32 -3.79 -3.46
N LEU A 133 -8.11 -5.12 -3.44
CA LEU A 133 -7.83 -5.89 -4.65
C LEU A 133 -9.02 -5.89 -5.62
N ALA A 134 -10.25 -6.04 -5.11
CA ALA A 134 -11.46 -5.98 -5.92
C ALA A 134 -11.67 -4.58 -6.54
N ASP A 135 -11.26 -3.52 -5.84
CA ASP A 135 -11.28 -2.14 -6.31
C ASP A 135 -10.10 -1.82 -7.28
N GLY A 136 -9.25 -2.80 -7.60
CA GLY A 136 -8.12 -2.66 -8.52
C GLY A 136 -6.93 -1.88 -7.95
N THR A 137 -6.73 -1.86 -6.64
CA THR A 137 -5.67 -1.12 -5.96
C THR A 137 -4.32 -1.87 -6.04
N PRO A 138 -3.30 -1.40 -6.80
CA PRO A 138 -2.09 -2.21 -7.06
C PRO A 138 -1.23 -2.47 -5.81
N HIS A 139 -1.11 -1.50 -4.90
CA HIS A 139 -0.28 -1.68 -3.70
C HIS A 139 -0.89 -2.66 -2.68
N ALA A 140 -2.17 -3.02 -2.81
CA ALA A 140 -2.76 -4.07 -2.01
C ALA A 140 -2.22 -5.47 -2.36
N ILE A 141 -1.72 -5.67 -3.59
CA ILE A 141 -1.23 -6.96 -4.08
C ILE A 141 -0.08 -7.47 -3.21
N ILE A 142 0.95 -6.65 -3.02
CA ILE A 142 2.12 -7.03 -2.22
C ILE A 142 1.78 -7.21 -0.74
N LYS A 143 0.90 -6.38 -0.19
CA LYS A 143 0.44 -6.49 1.19
C LYS A 143 -0.33 -7.78 1.44
N PHE A 144 -1.19 -8.16 0.48
CA PHE A 144 -1.97 -9.38 0.54
C PHE A 144 -1.07 -10.63 0.49
N ALA A 145 -0.08 -10.65 -0.42
CA ALA A 145 0.91 -11.72 -0.49
C ALA A 145 1.70 -11.85 0.82
N ARG A 146 2.18 -10.72 1.38
CA ARG A 146 2.91 -10.70 2.64
C ARG A 146 2.05 -11.16 3.82
N LEU A 147 0.78 -10.76 3.88
CA LEU A 147 -0.13 -11.22 4.94
C LEU A 147 -0.22 -12.74 4.98
N HIS A 148 -0.42 -13.39 3.80
CA HIS A 148 -0.51 -14.84 3.69
C HIS A 148 0.80 -15.56 4.02
N PHE A 149 1.95 -14.95 3.73
CA PHE A 149 3.26 -15.55 3.96
C PHE A 149 3.77 -15.34 5.37
N GLU A 150 3.62 -14.12 5.94
CA GLU A 150 4.37 -13.70 7.12
C GLU A 150 3.51 -13.64 8.40
N PHE A 151 2.19 -13.48 8.28
CA PHE A 151 1.35 -13.10 9.42
C PHE A 151 0.31 -14.15 9.82
N LEU A 152 -0.17 -14.96 8.91
CA LEU A 152 -1.16 -15.98 9.26
C LEU A 152 -0.55 -17.03 10.16
N THR A 153 -1.30 -17.51 11.15
CA THR A 153 -0.89 -18.58 12.08
C THR A 153 -0.48 -19.85 11.33
N GLU A 154 -1.19 -20.16 10.25
CA GLU A 154 -0.79 -21.17 9.25
C GLU A 154 -0.55 -20.44 7.94
N PRO A 155 0.72 -20.26 7.50
CA PRO A 155 1.01 -19.58 6.26
C PRO A 155 0.39 -20.26 5.04
N ASP A 156 -0.26 -19.48 4.19
CA ASP A 156 -0.81 -19.95 2.93
C ASP A 156 0.19 -19.63 1.79
N TYR A 157 1.13 -20.54 1.61
CA TYR A 157 2.20 -20.39 0.62
C TYR A 157 1.68 -20.36 -0.82
N GLU A 158 0.60 -21.09 -1.14
CA GLU A 158 0.02 -21.09 -2.48
C GLU A 158 -0.55 -19.73 -2.83
N THR A 159 -1.41 -19.18 -1.98
CA THR A 159 -1.96 -17.83 -2.16
C THR A 159 -0.88 -16.77 -2.15
N ALA A 160 0.10 -16.85 -1.24
CA ALA A 160 1.21 -15.92 -1.20
C ALA A 160 2.01 -15.93 -2.52
N TYR A 161 2.34 -17.13 -3.05
CA TYR A 161 3.05 -17.27 -4.31
C TYR A 161 2.27 -16.65 -5.48
N ILE A 162 0.97 -16.93 -5.58
CA ILE A 162 0.10 -16.39 -6.63
C ILE A 162 0.19 -14.86 -6.66
N TRP A 163 0.00 -14.20 -5.52
CA TRP A 163 -0.02 -12.75 -5.46
C TRP A 163 1.36 -12.10 -5.57
N TYR A 164 2.43 -12.75 -5.09
CA TYR A 164 3.80 -12.31 -5.40
C TYR A 164 4.14 -12.42 -6.89
N SER A 165 3.67 -13.47 -7.57
CA SER A 165 3.86 -13.63 -9.02
C SER A 165 3.13 -12.55 -9.81
N ILE A 166 1.92 -12.18 -9.40
CA ILE A 166 1.16 -11.05 -9.99
C ILE A 166 1.91 -9.74 -9.73
N ALA A 167 2.38 -9.49 -8.49
CA ALA A 167 3.18 -8.33 -8.15
C ALA A 167 4.44 -8.23 -9.03
N GLN A 168 5.13 -9.35 -9.26
CA GLN A 168 6.30 -9.43 -10.13
C GLN A 168 5.94 -9.09 -11.58
N ALA A 169 4.86 -9.63 -12.12
CA ALA A 169 4.41 -9.35 -13.48
C ALA A 169 4.08 -7.87 -13.69
N MET A 170 3.59 -7.19 -12.66
CA MET A 170 3.30 -5.76 -12.66
C MET A 170 4.52 -4.88 -12.31
N GLY A 171 5.69 -5.46 -12.07
CA GLY A 171 6.89 -4.70 -11.67
C GLY A 171 6.80 -4.09 -10.26
N ILE A 172 5.90 -4.58 -9.40
CA ILE A 172 5.77 -4.10 -8.02
C ILE A 172 6.97 -4.59 -7.22
N LYS A 173 7.62 -3.66 -6.51
CA LYS A 173 8.78 -3.95 -5.66
C LYS A 173 8.47 -5.05 -4.64
N GLY A 174 9.36 -6.01 -4.51
CA GLY A 174 9.21 -7.16 -3.61
C GLY A 174 8.51 -8.37 -4.24
N GLY A 175 7.88 -8.22 -5.40
CA GLY A 175 7.19 -9.33 -6.08
C GLY A 175 8.14 -10.46 -6.49
N PHE A 176 9.29 -10.13 -7.09
CA PHE A 176 10.29 -11.10 -7.50
C PHE A 176 10.93 -11.84 -6.31
N GLU A 177 11.37 -11.09 -5.31
CA GLU A 177 11.97 -11.65 -4.10
C GLU A 177 10.97 -12.55 -3.37
N GLY A 178 9.74 -12.06 -3.17
CA GLY A 178 8.69 -12.80 -2.47
C GLY A 178 8.30 -14.10 -3.19
N SER A 179 8.08 -14.05 -4.52
CA SER A 179 7.72 -15.25 -5.29
C SER A 179 8.82 -16.31 -5.24
N ARG A 180 10.10 -15.89 -5.35
CA ARG A 180 11.25 -16.79 -5.23
C ARG A 180 11.34 -17.42 -3.83
N ASP A 181 11.16 -16.63 -2.80
CA ASP A 181 11.31 -17.09 -1.41
C ASP A 181 10.19 -18.05 -1.03
N VAL A 182 8.94 -17.75 -1.40
CA VAL A 182 7.77 -18.60 -1.15
C VAL A 182 7.84 -19.91 -1.96
N ALA A 183 8.38 -19.89 -3.17
CA ALA A 183 8.53 -21.10 -3.99
C ALA A 183 9.31 -22.24 -3.29
N ASN A 184 10.18 -21.91 -2.33
CA ASN A 184 10.92 -22.91 -1.55
C ASN A 184 10.06 -23.70 -0.56
N TYR A 185 8.85 -23.27 -0.30
CA TYR A 185 7.88 -23.90 0.61
C TYR A 185 6.84 -24.73 -0.13
N LEU A 186 6.83 -24.72 -1.48
CA LEU A 186 5.86 -25.43 -2.31
C LEU A 186 6.51 -26.68 -2.94
N GLU A 187 5.76 -27.77 -2.97
CA GLU A 187 6.12 -28.92 -3.79
C GLU A 187 5.96 -28.56 -5.28
N SER A 188 6.69 -29.27 -6.16
CA SER A 188 6.72 -28.92 -7.59
C SER A 188 5.34 -28.92 -8.25
N ILE A 189 4.43 -29.79 -7.80
CA ILE A 189 3.07 -29.89 -8.35
C ILE A 189 2.22 -28.67 -7.93
N ASP A 190 2.35 -28.24 -6.66
CA ASP A 190 1.63 -27.11 -6.12
C ASP A 190 2.16 -25.81 -6.71
N LEU A 191 3.48 -25.70 -6.90
CA LEU A 191 4.12 -24.57 -7.56
C LEU A 191 3.60 -24.36 -8.98
N ILE A 192 3.49 -25.45 -9.78
CA ILE A 192 2.95 -25.36 -11.14
C ILE A 192 1.46 -24.98 -11.11
N ALA A 193 0.69 -25.52 -10.17
CA ALA A 193 -0.71 -25.17 -10.00
C ALA A 193 -0.86 -23.67 -9.65
N ALA A 194 -0.05 -23.16 -8.71
CA ALA A 194 -0.05 -21.76 -8.33
C ALA A 194 0.36 -20.83 -9.48
N GLN A 195 1.35 -21.24 -10.33
CA GLN A 195 1.72 -20.50 -11.53
C GLN A 195 0.55 -20.38 -12.52
N ASN A 196 -0.14 -21.49 -12.80
CA ASN A 196 -1.31 -21.47 -13.69
C ASN A 196 -2.42 -20.59 -13.12
N LYS A 197 -2.65 -20.67 -11.81
CA LYS A 197 -3.65 -19.86 -11.12
C LYS A 197 -3.31 -18.37 -11.13
N SER A 198 -2.04 -18.00 -11.00
CA SER A 198 -1.62 -16.60 -11.09
C SER A 198 -1.88 -16.01 -12.48
N VAL A 199 -1.67 -16.77 -13.54
CA VAL A 199 -2.00 -16.35 -14.92
C VAL A 199 -3.52 -16.15 -15.06
N GLU A 200 -4.32 -17.13 -14.63
CA GLU A 200 -5.78 -17.04 -14.68
C GLU A 200 -6.34 -15.81 -13.95
N ILE A 201 -5.84 -15.56 -12.71
CA ILE A 201 -6.28 -14.41 -11.92
C ILE A 201 -5.85 -13.11 -12.59
N PHE A 202 -4.60 -13.01 -13.05
CA PHE A 202 -4.08 -11.81 -13.69
C PHE A 202 -4.89 -11.45 -14.94
N GLU A 203 -5.11 -12.41 -15.85
CA GLU A 203 -5.86 -12.21 -17.09
C GLU A 203 -7.32 -11.79 -16.87
N ASN A 204 -7.94 -12.21 -15.76
CA ASN A 204 -9.33 -11.91 -15.44
C ASN A 204 -9.48 -10.73 -14.45
N SER A 205 -8.39 -10.07 -14.08
CA SER A 205 -8.41 -8.97 -13.13
C SER A 205 -8.35 -7.60 -13.80
N ALA A 206 -8.72 -6.56 -13.06
CA ALA A 206 -8.53 -5.17 -13.47
C ALA A 206 -7.05 -4.78 -13.67
N PHE A 207 -6.11 -5.62 -13.24
CA PHE A 207 -4.67 -5.39 -13.38
C PHE A 207 -4.13 -5.71 -14.77
N ALA A 208 -4.85 -6.51 -15.58
CA ALA A 208 -4.43 -6.87 -16.94
C ALA A 208 -4.59 -5.71 -17.95
N GLU A 209 -5.38 -4.71 -17.62
CA GLU A 209 -5.68 -3.58 -18.53
C GLU A 209 -4.71 -2.38 -18.34
N ASN A 210 -3.78 -2.46 -17.38
CA ASN A 210 -2.79 -1.44 -17.08
C ASN A 210 -1.39 -1.89 -17.50
#